data_e8a346fe38eb899230ad263d6e948cb4
#
_entry.id   e8a346fe38eb899230ad263d6e948cb4
#
_cell.length_a   1.000
_cell.length_b   1.000
_cell.length_c   1.000
_cell.angle_alpha   90.00
_cell.angle_beta   90.00
_cell.angle_gamma   90.00
#
_symmetry.space_group_name_H-M   'P 1'
#
loop_
_entity.id
_entity.type
_entity.pdbx_description
1 polymer ?
#
loop_
_entity_poly.entity_id
_entity_poly.type
_entity_poly.pdbx_seq_one_letter_code
_entity_poly.pdbx_strand_id
1 'polypeptide(L)'
;MEITADGYKTIHEPGTEMKICTFLWTYYGYPTACYEGQNVEMVRYRNGAIMARDDAQRYPEMDVDYVCGMPASGIPPAMGYAHETHTDLARPFIKYTPTWLRSFTPPNQEMRNQVARMKQIHVPGLIKDKKLLLVDDSIVRGTQLRETVDFLKQSGVKEVHMRSACPPIMHSCKYLNFSRSNGEMELLPRRIIQELEGNRGQQHLDEYANPDTERGQALLNWIKETMGFDSIGYQSLEGALEAIGIARCKLCTYCFDGKE
;
A
#
# COMPACT_ATOMS: atom_id res chain seq x y z
N MET A 1 4.12 13.24 -27.38
CA MET A 1 4.40 12.37 -28.53
C MET A 1 3.12 12.18 -29.30
N GLU A 2 3.13 12.33 -30.60
CA GLU A 2 2.05 12.02 -31.52
C GLU A 2 2.40 10.73 -32.28
N ILE A 3 1.52 9.76 -32.29
CA ILE A 3 1.75 8.45 -32.94
C ILE A 3 0.73 8.29 -34.04
N THR A 4 1.20 8.00 -35.24
CA THR A 4 0.37 7.75 -36.44
C THR A 4 0.73 6.40 -37.05
N ALA A 5 0.00 5.98 -38.10
CA ALA A 5 0.35 4.77 -38.85
C ALA A 5 1.72 4.84 -39.52
N ASP A 6 2.19 6.05 -39.83
CA ASP A 6 3.47 6.29 -40.54
C ASP A 6 4.66 6.46 -39.59
N GLY A 7 4.43 6.47 -38.25
CA GLY A 7 5.48 6.62 -37.26
C GLY A 7 5.11 7.50 -36.07
N TYR A 8 6.09 8.11 -35.43
CA TYR A 8 5.87 9.00 -34.30
C TYR A 8 6.62 10.33 -34.47
N LYS A 9 6.06 11.37 -33.84
CA LYS A 9 6.65 12.70 -33.74
C LYS A 9 6.73 13.13 -32.29
N THR A 10 7.87 13.61 -31.86
CA THR A 10 8.04 14.24 -30.55
C THR A 10 7.41 15.62 -30.57
N ILE A 11 6.41 15.86 -29.71
CA ILE A 11 5.73 17.16 -29.59
C ILE A 11 6.46 18.07 -28.62
N HIS A 12 6.92 17.47 -27.51
CA HIS A 12 7.74 18.13 -26.50
C HIS A 12 8.98 17.30 -26.24
N GLU A 13 10.13 17.92 -26.29
CA GLU A 13 11.37 17.26 -25.93
C GLU A 13 11.37 16.89 -24.44
N PRO A 14 12.02 15.77 -24.06
CA PRO A 14 12.16 15.41 -22.65
C PRO A 14 12.97 16.47 -21.92
N GLY A 15 12.73 16.60 -20.61
CA GLY A 15 13.57 17.41 -19.74
C GLY A 15 14.99 16.89 -19.63
N THR A 16 15.89 17.71 -19.10
CA THR A 16 17.31 17.36 -18.91
C THR A 16 17.55 16.47 -17.70
N GLU A 17 16.58 16.41 -16.77
CA GLU A 17 16.66 15.62 -15.55
C GLU A 17 15.60 14.50 -15.53
N MET A 18 16.04 13.31 -15.15
CA MET A 18 15.13 12.20 -14.96
C MET A 18 14.44 12.31 -13.61
N LYS A 19 13.10 12.19 -13.60
CA LYS A 19 12.26 12.11 -12.40
C LYS A 19 11.20 11.01 -12.60
N ILE A 20 11.60 9.77 -12.40
CA ILE A 20 10.70 8.64 -12.57
C ILE A 20 9.87 8.41 -11.29
N CYS A 21 8.59 8.14 -11.46
CA CYS A 21 7.65 7.94 -10.35
C CYS A 21 7.97 6.65 -9.56
N THR A 22 8.24 6.75 -8.27
CA THR A 22 8.45 5.60 -7.38
C THR A 22 7.24 4.66 -7.31
N PHE A 23 6.05 5.21 -7.46
CA PHE A 23 4.80 4.45 -7.40
C PHE A 23 4.59 3.51 -8.61
N LEU A 24 5.41 3.63 -9.66
CA LEU A 24 5.45 2.65 -10.74
C LEU A 24 5.80 1.27 -10.21
N TRP A 25 6.81 1.16 -9.34
CA TRP A 25 7.19 -0.13 -8.76
C TRP A 25 6.23 -0.55 -7.64
N THR A 26 5.67 0.36 -6.88
CA THR A 26 4.75 0.05 -5.80
C THR A 26 3.43 -0.51 -6.33
N TYR A 27 2.80 0.17 -7.29
CA TYR A 27 1.44 -0.17 -7.72
C TYR A 27 1.22 -0.24 -9.23
N TYR A 28 1.58 0.82 -9.99
CA TYR A 28 1.15 0.95 -11.39
C TYR A 28 1.86 0.03 -12.38
N GLY A 29 3.12 -0.26 -12.14
CA GLY A 29 3.92 -1.06 -13.07
C GLY A 29 3.37 -2.47 -13.23
N TYR A 30 3.32 -2.94 -14.46
CA TYR A 30 3.00 -4.34 -14.69
C TYR A 30 4.13 -5.23 -14.16
N PRO A 31 3.84 -6.38 -13.52
CA PRO A 31 4.86 -7.18 -12.83
C PRO A 31 6.08 -7.54 -13.66
N THR A 32 5.89 -7.84 -14.95
CA THR A 32 7.01 -8.20 -15.86
C THR A 32 7.71 -7.00 -16.48
N ALA A 33 7.22 -5.77 -16.24
CA ALA A 33 7.85 -4.57 -16.79
C ALA A 33 9.17 -4.25 -16.08
N CYS A 34 10.08 -3.62 -16.83
CA CYS A 34 11.34 -3.08 -16.31
C CYS A 34 11.39 -1.59 -16.60
N TYR A 35 11.73 -0.79 -15.60
CA TYR A 35 12.00 0.63 -15.74
C TYR A 35 13.41 0.90 -15.26
N GLU A 36 14.25 1.51 -16.09
CA GLU A 36 15.65 1.79 -15.78
C GLU A 36 16.42 0.55 -15.27
N GLY A 37 16.17 -0.60 -15.89
CA GLY A 37 16.81 -1.87 -15.52
C GLY A 37 16.23 -2.54 -14.26
N GLN A 38 15.24 -1.93 -13.59
CA GLN A 38 14.62 -2.49 -12.39
C GLN A 38 13.27 -3.13 -12.71
N ASN A 39 13.20 -4.45 -12.59
CA ASN A 39 11.94 -5.19 -12.78
C ASN A 39 10.97 -4.92 -11.62
N VAL A 40 9.70 -4.70 -11.94
CA VAL A 40 8.65 -4.34 -10.97
C VAL A 40 8.46 -5.40 -9.90
N GLU A 41 8.33 -6.67 -10.29
CA GLU A 41 8.07 -7.78 -9.35
C GLU A 41 9.25 -7.98 -8.39
N MET A 42 10.48 -7.91 -8.91
CA MET A 42 11.69 -8.03 -8.10
C MET A 42 11.86 -6.88 -7.11
N VAL A 43 11.48 -5.66 -7.49
CA VAL A 43 11.49 -4.51 -6.58
C VAL A 43 10.47 -4.72 -5.45
N ARG A 44 9.25 -5.14 -5.76
CA ARG A 44 8.21 -5.42 -4.75
C ARG A 44 8.66 -6.51 -3.78
N TYR A 45 9.28 -7.56 -4.30
CA TYR A 45 9.82 -8.63 -3.47
C TYR A 45 10.91 -8.12 -2.52
N ARG A 46 11.92 -7.38 -3.04
CA ARG A 46 12.98 -6.77 -2.20
C ARG A 46 12.40 -5.83 -1.16
N ASN A 47 11.38 -5.06 -1.54
CA ASN A 47 10.69 -4.14 -0.65
C ASN A 47 10.08 -4.84 0.57
N GLY A 48 9.44 -6.00 0.35
CA GLY A 48 8.93 -6.83 1.42
C GLY A 48 10.02 -7.37 2.36
N ALA A 49 11.14 -7.81 1.81
CA ALA A 49 12.28 -8.29 2.62
C ALA A 49 12.90 -7.15 3.47
N ILE A 50 13.04 -5.94 2.91
CA ILE A 50 13.51 -4.77 3.66
C ILE A 50 12.54 -4.44 4.80
N MET A 51 11.24 -4.40 4.52
CA MET A 51 10.21 -4.15 5.52
C MET A 51 10.24 -5.19 6.66
N ALA A 52 10.51 -6.45 6.35
CA ALA A 52 10.65 -7.50 7.35
C ALA A 52 11.84 -7.28 8.29
N ARG A 53 12.98 -6.81 7.76
CA ARG A 53 14.17 -6.47 8.56
C ARG A 53 13.90 -5.30 9.50
N ASP A 54 13.20 -4.28 9.03
CA ASP A 54 12.82 -3.13 9.85
C ASP A 54 11.85 -3.55 10.95
N ASP A 55 10.90 -4.40 10.64
CA ASP A 55 9.93 -4.93 11.60
C ASP A 55 10.57 -5.81 12.68
N ALA A 56 11.58 -6.58 12.37
CA ALA A 56 12.31 -7.38 13.34
C ALA A 56 12.95 -6.52 14.44
N GLN A 57 13.30 -5.27 14.13
CA GLN A 57 13.82 -4.31 15.09
C GLN A 57 12.72 -3.59 15.88
N ARG A 58 11.60 -3.23 15.20
CA ARG A 58 10.50 -2.46 15.80
C ARG A 58 9.53 -3.31 16.60
N TYR A 59 9.33 -4.55 16.19
CA TYR A 59 8.33 -5.47 16.75
C TYR A 59 8.96 -6.84 17.04
N PRO A 60 10.01 -6.92 17.89
CA PRO A 60 10.76 -8.16 18.12
C PRO A 60 9.89 -9.29 18.70
N GLU A 61 8.79 -8.94 19.36
CA GLU A 61 7.86 -9.90 19.95
C GLU A 61 6.71 -10.31 19.01
N MET A 62 6.70 -9.79 17.75
CA MET A 62 5.64 -10.11 16.82
C MET A 62 5.80 -11.55 16.33
N ASP A 63 4.81 -12.36 16.68
CA ASP A 63 4.71 -13.77 16.28
C ASP A 63 3.43 -13.96 15.45
N VAL A 64 3.55 -14.42 14.21
CA VAL A 64 2.42 -14.62 13.29
C VAL A 64 2.46 -16.00 12.65
N ASP A 65 1.28 -16.61 12.49
CA ASP A 65 1.16 -17.92 11.82
C ASP A 65 1.42 -17.79 10.32
N TYR A 66 0.93 -16.71 9.71
CA TYR A 66 1.01 -16.52 8.26
C TYR A 66 1.27 -15.07 7.86
N VAL A 67 2.10 -14.91 6.84
CA VAL A 67 2.17 -13.68 6.05
C VAL A 67 1.20 -13.79 4.87
N CYS A 68 0.41 -12.78 4.61
CA CYS A 68 -0.70 -12.80 3.67
C CYS A 68 -0.67 -11.56 2.77
N GLY A 69 -0.50 -11.74 1.47
CA GLY A 69 -0.59 -10.63 0.52
C GLY A 69 -2.03 -10.30 0.14
N MET A 70 -2.38 -9.01 0.18
CA MET A 70 -3.65 -8.54 -0.37
C MET A 70 -3.67 -8.69 -1.90
N PRO A 71 -4.68 -9.33 -2.47
CA PRO A 71 -4.71 -9.59 -3.91
C PRO A 71 -4.98 -8.30 -4.73
N ALA A 72 -4.17 -8.04 -5.80
CA ALA A 72 -3.03 -8.82 -6.27
C ALA A 72 -1.68 -8.14 -5.95
N SER A 73 -1.66 -6.83 -5.69
CA SER A 73 -0.46 -5.99 -5.57
C SER A 73 0.32 -6.19 -4.27
N GLY A 74 -0.35 -6.63 -3.20
CA GLY A 74 0.31 -6.97 -1.94
C GLY A 74 1.00 -8.34 -1.92
N ILE A 75 0.78 -9.20 -2.95
CA ILE A 75 1.36 -10.55 -2.96
C ILE A 75 2.90 -10.53 -3.07
N PRO A 76 3.53 -9.81 -4.01
CA PRO A 76 4.99 -9.82 -4.12
C PRO A 76 5.72 -9.31 -2.87
N PRO A 77 5.33 -8.19 -2.24
CA PRO A 77 5.97 -7.78 -0.99
C PRO A 77 5.69 -8.76 0.15
N ALA A 78 4.51 -9.40 0.22
CA ALA A 78 4.24 -10.45 1.20
C ALA A 78 5.18 -11.67 1.01
N MET A 79 5.46 -12.05 -0.23
CA MET A 79 6.42 -13.13 -0.54
C MET A 79 7.84 -12.76 -0.05
N GLY A 80 8.29 -11.53 -0.30
CA GLY A 80 9.59 -11.06 0.16
C GLY A 80 9.69 -11.02 1.69
N TYR A 81 8.62 -10.55 2.34
CA TYR A 81 8.50 -10.51 3.80
C TYR A 81 8.54 -11.92 4.41
N ALA A 82 7.71 -12.83 3.90
CA ALA A 82 7.62 -14.21 4.37
C ALA A 82 8.96 -14.96 4.22
N HIS A 83 9.65 -14.73 3.10
CA HIS A 83 10.96 -15.32 2.86
C HIS A 83 12.01 -14.83 3.87
N GLU A 84 12.07 -13.54 4.13
CA GLU A 84 13.03 -12.93 5.06
C GLU A 84 12.80 -13.38 6.51
N THR A 85 11.54 -13.49 6.93
CA THR A 85 11.16 -13.91 8.28
C THR A 85 11.09 -15.42 8.47
N HIS A 86 11.21 -16.22 7.40
CA HIS A 86 10.96 -17.66 7.42
C HIS A 86 9.56 -18.03 7.94
N THR A 87 8.58 -17.14 7.75
CA THR A 87 7.18 -17.36 8.11
C THR A 87 6.41 -17.90 6.91
N ASP A 88 5.48 -18.80 7.13
CA ASP A 88 4.67 -19.38 6.06
C ASP A 88 3.83 -18.31 5.33
N LEU A 89 3.86 -18.35 4.01
CA LEU A 89 3.00 -17.53 3.16
C LEU A 89 1.65 -18.23 2.98
N ALA A 90 0.55 -17.56 3.31
CA ALA A 90 -0.79 -18.07 3.09
C ALA A 90 -1.64 -17.12 2.22
N ARG A 91 -2.67 -17.66 1.61
CA ARG A 91 -3.66 -16.89 0.82
C ARG A 91 -5.05 -17.06 1.41
N PRO A 92 -5.35 -16.40 2.53
CA PRO A 92 -6.67 -16.43 3.15
C PRO A 92 -7.73 -15.71 2.32
N PHE A 93 -7.29 -14.89 1.34
CA PHE A 93 -8.13 -14.19 0.39
C PHE A 93 -7.79 -14.59 -1.04
N ILE A 94 -8.80 -14.94 -1.82
CA ILE A 94 -8.65 -15.24 -3.24
C ILE A 94 -9.51 -14.26 -4.02
N LYS A 95 -8.90 -13.52 -4.94
CA LYS A 95 -9.63 -12.64 -5.83
C LYS A 95 -10.43 -13.48 -6.83
N TYR A 96 -11.74 -13.31 -6.83
CA TYR A 96 -12.58 -13.93 -7.82
C TYR A 96 -12.56 -13.11 -9.12
N THR A 97 -11.89 -13.64 -10.13
CA THR A 97 -11.66 -12.90 -11.39
C THR A 97 -12.60 -13.24 -12.56
N PRO A 98 -13.40 -14.34 -12.56
CA PRO A 98 -13.91 -14.83 -13.84
C PRO A 98 -14.94 -13.96 -14.55
N THR A 99 -15.75 -13.14 -13.92
CA THR A 99 -16.94 -12.62 -14.64
C THR A 99 -17.48 -11.25 -14.25
N TRP A 100 -16.86 -10.47 -13.40
CA TRP A 100 -17.52 -9.27 -12.91
C TRP A 100 -16.87 -7.99 -13.37
N LEU A 101 -17.67 -7.17 -14.06
CA LEU A 101 -17.45 -5.76 -14.29
C LEU A 101 -17.02 -5.06 -12.98
N ARG A 102 -16.34 -3.93 -13.11
CA ARG A 102 -15.87 -3.15 -11.97
C ARG A 102 -17.00 -2.88 -10.97
N SER A 103 -16.71 -2.91 -9.65
CA SER A 103 -17.70 -2.86 -8.57
C SER A 103 -18.63 -1.63 -8.55
N PHE A 104 -18.35 -0.61 -9.36
CA PHE A 104 -19.17 0.58 -9.51
C PHE A 104 -20.23 0.48 -10.62
N THR A 105 -20.28 -0.61 -11.37
CA THR A 105 -21.19 -0.80 -12.52
C THR A 105 -22.63 -1.15 -12.10
N PRO A 106 -22.92 -1.86 -10.98
CA PRO A 106 -24.30 -2.14 -10.59
C PRO A 106 -25.08 -0.88 -10.20
N PRO A 107 -26.37 -0.78 -10.59
CA PRO A 107 -27.17 0.43 -10.41
C PRO A 107 -27.55 0.74 -8.96
N ASN A 108 -27.60 -0.25 -8.06
CA ASN A 108 -27.98 -0.03 -6.67
C ASN A 108 -26.85 -0.38 -5.68
N GLN A 109 -26.90 0.19 -4.47
CA GLN A 109 -25.87 0.06 -3.44
C GLN A 109 -25.78 -1.37 -2.91
N GLU A 110 -26.88 -2.07 -2.79
CA GLU A 110 -26.92 -3.44 -2.28
C GLU A 110 -26.21 -4.42 -3.22
N MET A 111 -26.46 -4.32 -4.52
CA MET A 111 -25.73 -5.08 -5.54
C MET A 111 -24.24 -4.70 -5.57
N ARG A 112 -23.88 -3.42 -5.39
CA ARG A 112 -22.48 -3.01 -5.27
C ARG A 112 -21.80 -3.65 -4.07
N ASN A 113 -22.47 -3.70 -2.93
CA ASN A 113 -21.95 -4.34 -1.72
C ASN A 113 -21.83 -5.86 -1.89
N GLN A 114 -22.80 -6.52 -2.53
CA GLN A 114 -22.71 -7.94 -2.86
C GLN A 114 -21.55 -8.24 -3.81
N VAL A 115 -21.38 -7.46 -4.87
CA VAL A 115 -20.27 -7.60 -5.82
C VAL A 115 -18.92 -7.36 -5.14
N ALA A 116 -18.84 -6.40 -4.22
CA ALA A 116 -17.63 -6.16 -3.44
C ALA A 116 -17.27 -7.36 -2.54
N ARG A 117 -18.27 -7.95 -1.86
CA ARG A 117 -18.08 -9.17 -1.04
C ARG A 117 -17.69 -10.40 -1.86
N MET A 118 -18.23 -10.53 -3.07
CA MET A 118 -17.90 -11.65 -3.98
C MET A 118 -16.50 -11.53 -4.61
N LYS A 119 -15.87 -10.37 -4.56
CA LYS A 119 -14.54 -10.16 -5.14
C LYS A 119 -13.42 -10.84 -4.36
N GLN A 120 -13.62 -11.11 -3.09
CA GLN A 120 -12.65 -11.79 -2.25
C GLN A 120 -13.34 -13.01 -1.63
N ILE A 121 -12.95 -14.18 -2.10
CA ILE A 121 -13.36 -15.44 -1.49
C ILE A 121 -12.38 -15.77 -0.38
N HIS A 122 -12.91 -16.12 0.78
CA HIS A 122 -12.14 -16.40 1.97
C HIS A 122 -11.95 -17.89 2.20
N VAL A 123 -10.80 -18.27 2.76
CA VAL A 123 -10.47 -19.65 3.11
C VAL A 123 -10.50 -19.78 4.65
N PRO A 124 -11.63 -20.23 5.24
CA PRO A 124 -11.82 -20.20 6.71
C PRO A 124 -10.73 -20.92 7.50
N GLY A 125 -10.20 -22.03 6.97
CA GLY A 125 -9.14 -22.82 7.62
C GLY A 125 -7.78 -22.08 7.72
N LEU A 126 -7.59 -21.02 6.93
CA LEU A 126 -6.41 -20.15 7.00
C LEU A 126 -6.63 -18.90 7.86
N ILE A 127 -7.83 -18.74 8.44
CA ILE A 127 -8.20 -17.54 9.21
C ILE A 127 -8.49 -17.87 10.67
N LYS A 128 -9.32 -18.90 10.90
CA LYS A 128 -9.80 -19.23 12.23
C LYS A 128 -8.66 -19.60 13.18
N ASP A 129 -8.63 -18.96 14.34
CA ASP A 129 -7.64 -19.13 15.41
C ASP A 129 -6.19 -18.82 14.97
N LYS A 130 -6.00 -18.04 13.88
CA LYS A 130 -4.70 -17.68 13.31
C LYS A 130 -4.33 -16.22 13.60
N LYS A 131 -3.03 -16.00 13.72
CA LYS A 131 -2.41 -14.67 13.74
C LYS A 131 -1.94 -14.35 12.32
N LEU A 132 -2.47 -13.33 11.70
CA LEU A 132 -2.21 -12.97 10.31
C LEU A 132 -1.46 -11.65 10.19
N LEU A 133 -0.39 -11.64 9.40
CA LEU A 133 0.23 -10.42 8.92
C LEU A 133 -0.24 -10.14 7.49
N LEU A 134 -1.05 -9.13 7.32
CA LEU A 134 -1.50 -8.65 6.01
C LEU A 134 -0.47 -7.69 5.42
N VAL A 135 -0.12 -7.87 4.17
CA VAL A 135 0.73 -6.94 3.41
C VAL A 135 -0.05 -6.42 2.21
N ASP A 136 -0.14 -5.10 2.08
CA ASP A 136 -0.73 -4.44 0.92
C ASP A 136 0.28 -3.47 0.28
N ASP A 137 0.04 -3.07 -0.96
CA ASP A 137 0.91 -2.11 -1.64
C ASP A 137 0.85 -0.72 -1.00
N SER A 138 -0.34 -0.28 -0.61
CA SER A 138 -0.57 1.07 -0.09
C SER A 138 -1.90 1.19 0.67
N ILE A 139 -1.97 2.13 1.60
CA ILE A 139 -3.20 2.50 2.30
C ILE A 139 -3.57 3.93 1.90
N VAL A 140 -4.52 4.06 0.98
CA VAL A 140 -4.96 5.37 0.46
C VAL A 140 -6.14 5.93 1.26
N ARG A 141 -7.26 5.21 1.29
CA ARG A 141 -8.52 5.64 1.94
C ARG A 141 -8.90 4.83 3.18
N GLY A 142 -8.41 3.61 3.27
CA GLY A 142 -8.64 2.69 4.39
C GLY A 142 -10.02 2.02 4.46
N THR A 143 -10.99 2.39 3.61
CA THR A 143 -12.37 1.87 3.70
C THR A 143 -12.45 0.37 3.47
N GLN A 144 -11.81 -0.13 2.40
CA GLN A 144 -11.78 -1.57 2.09
C GLN A 144 -11.02 -2.37 3.15
N LEU A 145 -10.00 -1.77 3.73
CA LEU A 145 -9.17 -2.39 4.75
C LEU A 145 -9.97 -2.66 6.02
N ARG A 146 -10.78 -1.69 6.46
CA ARG A 146 -11.67 -1.85 7.61
C ARG A 146 -12.67 -2.99 7.42
N GLU A 147 -13.35 -3.03 6.26
CA GLU A 147 -14.28 -4.11 5.93
C GLU A 147 -13.59 -5.49 5.96
N THR A 148 -12.34 -5.56 5.50
CA THR A 148 -11.55 -6.79 5.55
C THR A 148 -11.25 -7.22 6.98
N VAL A 149 -10.86 -6.28 7.86
CA VAL A 149 -10.58 -6.59 9.28
C VAL A 149 -11.84 -7.03 10.01
N ASP A 150 -12.95 -6.33 9.82
CA ASP A 150 -14.24 -6.69 10.42
C ASP A 150 -14.65 -8.11 10.01
N PHE A 151 -14.47 -8.47 8.75
CA PHE A 151 -14.72 -9.81 8.27
C PHE A 151 -13.78 -10.86 8.92
N LEU A 152 -12.50 -10.58 9.02
CA LEU A 152 -11.52 -11.49 9.64
C LEU A 152 -11.87 -11.75 11.11
N LYS A 153 -12.25 -10.71 11.84
CA LYS A 153 -12.69 -10.83 13.23
C LYS A 153 -13.95 -11.66 13.36
N GLN A 154 -14.93 -11.46 12.47
CA GLN A 154 -16.15 -12.30 12.42
C GLN A 154 -15.82 -13.75 12.06
N SER A 155 -14.75 -13.99 11.30
CA SER A 155 -14.27 -15.33 10.91
C SER A 155 -13.41 -16.00 11.97
N GLY A 156 -13.20 -15.37 13.13
CA GLY A 156 -12.48 -15.92 14.27
C GLY A 156 -10.96 -15.86 14.17
N VAL A 157 -10.43 -14.87 13.46
CA VAL A 157 -8.98 -14.59 13.48
C VAL A 157 -8.53 -14.24 14.90
N LYS A 158 -7.34 -14.67 15.29
CA LYS A 158 -6.80 -14.39 16.62
C LYS A 158 -6.14 -13.00 16.71
N GLU A 159 -5.28 -12.69 15.76
CA GLU A 159 -4.61 -11.38 15.64
C GLU A 159 -4.51 -10.98 14.17
N VAL A 160 -4.58 -9.67 13.90
CA VAL A 160 -4.45 -9.09 12.56
C VAL A 160 -3.43 -7.96 12.59
N HIS A 161 -2.29 -8.19 12.00
CA HIS A 161 -1.25 -7.18 11.79
C HIS A 161 -1.30 -6.68 10.35
N MET A 162 -0.94 -5.41 10.13
CA MET A 162 -0.96 -4.80 8.79
C MET A 162 0.35 -4.14 8.46
N ARG A 163 0.82 -4.34 7.23
CA ARG A 163 1.98 -3.62 6.67
C ARG A 163 1.65 -3.06 5.30
N SER A 164 1.93 -1.78 5.14
CA SER A 164 1.88 -1.10 3.84
C SER A 164 3.27 -1.11 3.21
N ALA A 165 3.37 -1.63 1.99
CA ALA A 165 4.64 -1.71 1.26
C ALA A 165 5.10 -0.36 0.67
N CYS A 166 4.46 0.74 1.06
CA CYS A 166 4.92 2.09 0.77
C CYS A 166 4.77 2.99 2.01
N PRO A 167 5.46 4.13 2.06
CA PRO A 167 5.26 5.14 3.09
C PRO A 167 3.82 5.68 3.11
N PRO A 168 3.40 6.35 4.19
CA PRO A 168 2.12 7.05 4.21
C PRO A 168 2.03 8.06 3.06
N ILE A 169 0.92 8.04 2.33
CA ILE A 169 0.68 8.97 1.22
C ILE A 169 0.18 10.30 1.80
N MET A 170 1.07 11.29 1.86
CA MET A 170 0.82 12.59 2.47
C MET A 170 0.32 13.64 1.48
N HIS A 171 0.62 13.49 0.18
CA HIS A 171 0.29 14.45 -0.86
C HIS A 171 -0.42 13.81 -2.04
N SER A 172 -1.44 14.49 -2.56
CA SER A 172 -2.10 14.07 -3.80
C SER A 172 -1.16 14.29 -4.98
N CYS A 173 -1.07 13.29 -5.86
CA CYS A 173 -0.20 13.37 -7.02
C CYS A 173 -0.63 14.48 -7.98
N LYS A 174 0.30 15.32 -8.41
CA LYS A 174 0.05 16.40 -9.39
C LYS A 174 -0.09 15.87 -10.83
N TYR A 175 0.46 14.69 -11.11
CA TYR A 175 0.61 14.15 -12.46
C TYR A 175 -0.32 12.99 -12.75
N LEU A 176 -0.53 12.13 -11.76
CA LEU A 176 -1.36 10.95 -11.88
C LEU A 176 -2.59 11.12 -11.00
N ASN A 177 -3.75 10.99 -11.60
CA ASN A 177 -5.01 11.07 -10.87
C ASN A 177 -5.27 9.77 -10.09
N PHE A 178 -4.62 9.59 -8.95
CA PHE A 178 -4.80 8.46 -8.05
C PHE A 178 -6.19 8.39 -7.45
N SER A 179 -6.70 9.53 -7.13
CA SER A 179 -8.05 9.68 -6.66
C SER A 179 -8.76 10.59 -7.66
N ARG A 180 -9.89 10.15 -8.16
CA ARG A 180 -10.79 11.01 -8.96
C ARG A 180 -11.36 12.17 -8.13
N SER A 181 -10.96 12.28 -6.89
CA SER A 181 -11.35 13.28 -5.94
C SER A 181 -10.32 14.37 -5.84
N ASN A 182 -10.80 15.58 -5.87
CA ASN A 182 -10.01 16.81 -5.98
C ASN A 182 -9.47 17.32 -4.64
N GLY A 183 -9.23 16.46 -3.62
CA GLY A 183 -8.83 16.95 -2.32
C GLY A 183 -7.85 16.04 -1.57
N GLU A 184 -6.86 16.65 -0.92
CA GLU A 184 -5.91 15.96 -0.03
C GLU A 184 -6.58 15.28 1.16
N MET A 185 -7.79 15.76 1.55
CA MET A 185 -8.60 15.20 2.63
C MET A 185 -9.21 13.81 2.30
N GLU A 186 -9.02 13.29 1.11
CA GLU A 186 -9.34 11.89 0.81
C GLU A 186 -8.23 10.91 1.18
N LEU A 187 -7.03 11.41 1.38
CA LEU A 187 -5.92 10.61 1.88
C LEU A 187 -6.13 10.29 3.37
N LEU A 188 -6.07 9.03 3.71
CA LEU A 188 -6.29 8.58 5.10
C LEU A 188 -5.40 9.32 6.10
N PRO A 189 -4.08 9.46 5.90
CA PRO A 189 -3.23 10.18 6.83
C PRO A 189 -3.67 11.64 7.03
N ARG A 190 -4.05 12.35 5.95
CA ARG A 190 -4.47 13.76 6.03
C ARG A 190 -5.77 13.94 6.84
N ARG A 191 -6.73 13.02 6.70
CA ARG A 191 -7.96 13.04 7.52
C ARG A 191 -7.65 12.83 8.99
N ILE A 192 -6.80 11.84 9.29
CA ILE A 192 -6.42 11.53 10.66
C ILE A 192 -5.69 12.73 11.30
N ILE A 193 -4.76 13.34 10.60
CA ILE A 193 -4.04 14.53 11.05
C ILE A 193 -5.03 15.67 11.34
N GLN A 194 -6.04 15.85 10.48
CA GLN A 194 -7.08 16.84 10.69
C GLN A 194 -7.92 16.56 11.94
N GLU A 195 -8.20 15.30 12.24
CA GLU A 195 -8.93 14.89 13.46
C GLU A 195 -8.07 15.07 14.72
N LEU A 196 -6.77 14.75 14.66
CA LEU A 196 -5.86 14.83 15.80
C LEU A 196 -5.47 16.27 16.19
N GLU A 197 -5.06 17.08 15.21
CA GLU A 197 -4.47 18.42 15.47
C GLU A 197 -5.07 19.53 14.59
N GLY A 198 -6.05 19.23 13.75
CA GLY A 198 -6.65 20.21 12.83
C GLY A 198 -5.62 20.78 11.83
N ASN A 199 -5.78 22.04 11.47
CA ASN A 199 -4.90 22.71 10.51
C ASN A 199 -3.44 22.85 11.00
N ARG A 200 -3.20 22.79 12.31
CA ARG A 200 -1.85 22.81 12.87
C ARG A 200 -1.09 21.55 12.46
N GLY A 201 -1.71 20.40 12.60
CA GLY A 201 -1.10 19.12 12.22
C GLY A 201 -0.72 19.05 10.75
N GLN A 202 -1.46 19.72 9.87
CA GLN A 202 -1.16 19.77 8.44
C GLN A 202 0.18 20.47 8.10
N GLN A 203 0.79 21.15 9.06
CA GLN A 203 2.12 21.76 8.91
C GLN A 203 3.27 20.85 9.32
N HIS A 204 2.96 19.67 9.86
CA HIS A 204 3.92 18.69 10.41
C HIS A 204 3.85 17.32 9.72
N LEU A 205 3.60 17.32 8.39
CA LEU A 205 3.43 16.08 7.63
C LEU A 205 4.66 15.17 7.68
N ASP A 206 5.85 15.76 7.67
CA ASP A 206 7.12 15.01 7.76
C ASP A 206 7.23 14.25 9.10
N GLU A 207 6.75 14.83 10.19
CA GLU A 207 6.73 14.18 11.50
C GLU A 207 5.70 13.05 11.53
N TYR A 208 4.50 13.27 10.97
CA TYR A 208 3.48 12.24 10.85
C TYR A 208 3.88 11.08 9.92
N ALA A 209 4.73 11.34 8.92
CA ALA A 209 5.25 10.31 8.05
C ALA A 209 6.36 9.46 8.68
N ASN A 210 6.97 9.94 9.76
CA ASN A 210 8.07 9.27 10.46
C ASN A 210 7.53 8.52 11.71
N PRO A 211 7.55 7.18 11.72
CA PRO A 211 7.06 6.37 12.84
C PRO A 211 7.89 6.52 14.13
N ASP A 212 9.06 7.15 14.08
CA ASP A 212 9.92 7.35 15.27
C ASP A 212 9.59 8.64 16.03
N THR A 213 8.63 9.43 15.54
CA THR A 213 8.14 10.64 16.19
C THR A 213 6.86 10.40 16.98
N GLU A 214 6.54 11.26 17.94
CA GLU A 214 5.27 11.21 18.67
C GLU A 214 4.07 11.33 17.73
N ARG A 215 4.14 12.22 16.72
CA ARG A 215 3.08 12.40 15.72
C ARG A 215 2.92 11.18 14.82
N GLY A 216 4.02 10.58 14.39
CA GLY A 216 3.98 9.33 13.61
C GLY A 216 3.35 8.18 14.40
N GLN A 217 3.71 8.05 15.68
CA GLN A 217 3.06 7.07 16.56
C GLN A 217 1.58 7.37 16.79
N ALA A 218 1.19 8.63 16.93
CA ALA A 218 -0.22 9.02 17.04
C ALA A 218 -1.02 8.63 15.79
N LEU A 219 -0.46 8.83 14.60
CA LEU A 219 -1.06 8.37 13.33
C LEU A 219 -1.26 6.85 13.31
N LEU A 220 -0.21 6.10 13.64
CA LEU A 220 -0.26 4.63 13.64
C LEU A 220 -1.26 4.11 14.68
N ASN A 221 -1.27 4.67 15.88
CA ASN A 221 -2.20 4.29 16.94
C ASN A 221 -3.65 4.58 16.55
N TRP A 222 -3.92 5.74 15.94
CA TRP A 222 -5.26 6.06 15.45
C TRP A 222 -5.75 5.02 14.43
N ILE A 223 -4.91 4.65 13.46
CA ILE A 223 -5.26 3.65 12.45
C ILE A 223 -5.46 2.28 13.10
N LYS A 224 -4.56 1.88 13.99
CA LYS A 224 -4.63 0.63 14.73
C LYS A 224 -5.96 0.50 15.46
N GLU A 225 -6.30 1.49 16.27
CA GLU A 225 -7.52 1.46 17.12
C GLU A 225 -8.79 1.55 16.28
N THR A 226 -8.84 2.49 15.32
CA THR A 226 -10.04 2.75 14.51
C THR A 226 -10.35 1.62 13.54
N MET A 227 -9.32 0.98 12.98
CA MET A 227 -9.49 -0.14 12.04
C MET A 227 -9.44 -1.50 12.71
N GLY A 228 -9.01 -1.55 13.98
CA GLY A 228 -9.00 -2.76 14.79
C GLY A 228 -7.86 -3.72 14.49
N PHE A 229 -6.68 -3.21 14.11
CA PHE A 229 -5.47 -4.00 13.98
C PHE A 229 -4.81 -4.24 15.35
N ASP A 230 -4.04 -5.32 15.46
CA ASP A 230 -3.15 -5.56 16.59
C ASP A 230 -1.83 -4.79 16.42
N SER A 231 -1.35 -4.62 15.19
CA SER A 231 -0.30 -3.66 14.83
C SER A 231 -0.45 -3.16 13.40
N ILE A 232 0.10 -1.98 13.14
CA ILE A 232 0.21 -1.42 11.79
C ILE A 232 1.60 -0.81 11.60
N GLY A 233 2.15 -0.96 10.40
CA GLY A 233 3.40 -0.33 9.99
C GLY A 233 3.38 0.05 8.51
N TYR A 234 4.20 1.01 8.17
CA TYR A 234 4.45 1.45 6.80
C TYR A 234 5.92 1.23 6.47
N GLN A 235 6.19 0.91 5.22
CA GLN A 235 7.57 0.96 4.72
C GLN A 235 8.12 2.37 4.86
N SER A 236 9.39 2.49 5.23
CA SER A 236 10.09 3.77 5.25
C SER A 236 10.35 4.26 3.82
N LEU A 237 10.49 5.59 3.64
CA LEU A 237 10.85 6.14 2.33
C LEU A 237 12.21 5.61 1.87
N GLU A 238 13.17 5.57 2.78
CA GLU A 238 14.52 5.06 2.54
C GLU A 238 14.49 3.58 2.12
N GLY A 239 13.72 2.74 2.81
CA GLY A 239 13.57 1.33 2.47
C GLY A 239 12.90 1.12 1.10
N ALA A 240 11.90 1.93 0.76
CA ALA A 240 11.26 1.89 -0.56
C ALA A 240 12.26 2.29 -1.67
N LEU A 241 13.07 3.32 -1.45
CA LEU A 241 14.12 3.75 -2.40
C LEU A 241 15.24 2.72 -2.53
N GLU A 242 15.66 2.11 -1.43
CA GLU A 242 16.62 1.00 -1.42
C GLU A 242 16.11 -0.18 -2.25
N ALA A 243 14.83 -0.55 -2.09
CA ALA A 243 14.23 -1.63 -2.86
C ALA A 243 14.24 -1.34 -4.37
N ILE A 244 14.01 -0.10 -4.78
CA ILE A 244 14.07 0.32 -6.19
C ILE A 244 15.51 0.27 -6.70
N GLY A 245 16.48 0.72 -5.91
CA GLY A 245 17.91 0.67 -6.27
C GLY A 245 18.31 1.70 -7.32
N ILE A 246 17.59 2.81 -7.43
CA ILE A 246 17.91 3.96 -8.29
C ILE A 246 18.21 5.17 -7.41
N ALA A 247 19.17 6.00 -7.81
CA ALA A 247 19.54 7.19 -7.06
C ALA A 247 18.32 8.11 -6.80
N ARG A 248 18.15 8.56 -5.56
CA ARG A 248 17.00 9.38 -5.13
C ARG A 248 16.76 10.62 -6.01
N CYS A 249 17.83 11.27 -6.47
CA CYS A 249 17.73 12.44 -7.35
C CYS A 249 17.03 12.15 -8.70
N LYS A 250 16.95 10.88 -9.10
CA LYS A 250 16.27 10.42 -10.32
C LYS A 250 14.85 9.93 -10.08
N LEU A 251 14.39 9.93 -8.84
CA LEU A 251 13.08 9.42 -8.43
C LEU A 251 12.16 10.56 -7.96
N CYS A 252 10.89 10.47 -8.34
CA CYS A 252 9.84 11.32 -7.81
C CYS A 252 9.23 10.68 -6.56
N THR A 253 9.34 11.37 -5.42
CA THR A 253 8.78 10.95 -4.12
C THR A 253 7.66 11.87 -3.63
N TYR A 254 7.17 12.76 -4.49
CA TYR A 254 6.25 13.84 -4.15
C TYR A 254 5.03 13.39 -3.33
N CYS A 255 4.43 12.23 -3.64
CA CYS A 255 3.27 11.75 -2.90
C CYS A 255 3.58 11.40 -1.44
N PHE A 256 4.84 11.16 -1.08
CA PHE A 256 5.26 10.81 0.28
C PHE A 256 5.78 12.04 1.05
N ASP A 257 6.69 12.82 0.46
CA ASP A 257 7.43 13.91 1.14
C ASP A 257 7.18 15.32 0.58
N GLY A 258 6.35 15.44 -0.46
CA GLY A 258 6.06 16.73 -1.10
C GLY A 258 7.21 17.33 -1.92
N LYS A 259 8.31 16.60 -2.11
CA LYS A 259 9.52 17.07 -2.82
C LYS A 259 9.53 16.61 -4.27
N GLU A 260 9.90 17.51 -5.16
CA GLU A 260 10.07 17.29 -6.60
C GLU A 260 11.52 17.02 -6.96
#